data_b7c274bead034b704afc7aa7230cdd66
#
_entry.id   b7c274bead034b704afc7aa7230cdd66
#
_cell.length_a   1.000
_cell.length_b   1.000
_cell.length_c   1.000
_cell.angle_alpha   90.00
_cell.angle_beta   90.00
_cell.angle_gamma   90.00
#
_symmetry.space_group_name_H-M   'P 1'
#
loop_
_entity.id
_entity.type
_entity.pdbx_description
1 polymer ?
#
loop_
_entity_poly.entity_id
_entity_poly.type
_entity_poly.pdbx_seq_one_letter_code
_entity_poly.pdbx_strand_id
1 'polypeptide(L)'
;MEKLQINLRKHKKLFGVWGLVFIVCLECCVFPVGSFSLGGDRILVFINFATAIGISKCLGEIEAFIFPKVTWLWIFILNFGITILGMIARYFLEYGEVSNTYNFNLKNIVVHMVIMKGLSMLFWMQAKRKVE
;
A
#
# COMPACT_ATOMS: atom_id res chain seq x y z
N MET A 1 15.98 -21.54 -8.21
CA MET A 1 14.71 -20.80 -8.34
C MET A 1 13.48 -21.70 -8.25
N GLU A 2 13.46 -22.84 -8.92
CA GLU A 2 12.33 -23.79 -8.95
C GLU A 2 11.90 -24.30 -7.55
N LYS A 3 12.84 -24.68 -6.69
CA LYS A 3 12.54 -25.10 -5.30
C LYS A 3 11.88 -23.99 -4.46
N LEU A 4 12.28 -22.74 -4.69
CA LEU A 4 11.70 -21.60 -4.01
C LEU A 4 10.23 -21.38 -4.46
N GLN A 5 9.97 -21.49 -5.76
CA GLN A 5 8.62 -21.37 -6.30
C GLN A 5 7.69 -22.49 -5.81
N ILE A 6 8.20 -23.72 -5.71
CA ILE A 6 7.45 -24.85 -5.16
C ILE A 6 7.08 -24.62 -3.69
N ASN A 7 8.05 -24.14 -2.88
CA ASN A 7 7.81 -23.81 -1.48
C ASN A 7 6.83 -22.64 -1.32
N LEU A 8 6.95 -21.60 -2.13
CA LEU A 8 6.02 -20.47 -2.14
C LEU A 8 4.59 -20.92 -2.45
N ARG A 9 4.41 -21.83 -3.41
CA ARG A 9 3.09 -22.39 -3.75
C ARG A 9 2.53 -23.24 -2.62
N LYS A 10 3.36 -24.05 -1.95
CA LYS A 10 2.97 -24.92 -0.84
C LYS A 10 2.54 -24.11 0.39
N HIS A 11 3.19 -22.99 0.66
CA HIS A 11 2.93 -22.13 1.82
C HIS A 11 2.27 -20.79 1.43
N LYS A 12 1.52 -20.78 0.34
CA LYS A 12 0.93 -19.59 -0.25
C LYS A 12 0.19 -18.70 0.76
N LYS A 13 -0.61 -19.30 1.65
CA LYS A 13 -1.36 -18.55 2.66
C LYS A 13 -0.45 -17.87 3.67
N LEU A 14 0.59 -18.58 4.13
CA LEU A 14 1.56 -18.06 5.09
C LEU A 14 2.34 -16.88 4.49
N PHE A 15 2.86 -17.05 3.28
CA PHE A 15 3.56 -15.96 2.57
C PHE A 15 2.64 -14.77 2.31
N GLY A 16 1.38 -15.04 2.02
CA GLY A 16 0.38 -13.99 1.83
C GLY A 16 0.16 -13.16 3.08
N VAL A 17 -0.04 -13.80 4.21
CA VAL A 17 -0.21 -13.11 5.50
C VAL A 17 1.02 -12.27 5.83
N TRP A 18 2.23 -12.83 5.72
CA TRP A 18 3.47 -12.09 5.94
C TRP A 18 3.65 -10.94 4.95
N GLY A 19 3.30 -11.15 3.69
CA GLY A 19 3.32 -10.08 2.68
C GLY A 19 2.39 -8.93 3.03
N LEU A 20 1.17 -9.23 3.47
CA LEU A 20 0.21 -8.20 3.90
C LEU A 20 0.68 -7.46 5.15
N VAL A 21 1.22 -8.16 6.16
CA VAL A 21 1.81 -7.53 7.34
C VAL A 21 2.96 -6.61 6.94
N PHE A 22 3.84 -7.07 6.06
CA PHE A 22 4.93 -6.25 5.55
C PHE A 22 4.44 -4.98 4.84
N ILE A 23 3.38 -5.09 4.03
CA ILE A 23 2.77 -3.93 3.36
C ILE A 23 2.20 -2.94 4.37
N VAL A 24 1.51 -3.39 5.42
CA VAL A 24 1.04 -2.50 6.50
C VAL A 24 2.21 -1.75 7.13
N CYS A 25 3.33 -2.44 7.40
CA CYS A 25 4.54 -1.79 7.92
C CYS A 25 5.11 -0.74 6.95
N LEU A 26 5.10 -1.04 5.64
CA LEU A 26 5.56 -0.08 4.62
C LEU A 26 4.62 1.13 4.50
N GLU A 27 3.32 0.94 4.64
CA GLU A 27 2.35 2.05 4.64
C GLU A 27 2.60 3.04 5.79
N CYS A 28 3.17 2.59 6.92
CA CYS A 28 3.59 3.47 8.00
C CYS A 28 4.73 4.43 7.61
N CYS A 29 5.47 4.12 6.54
CA CYS A 29 6.56 4.94 6.05
C CYS A 29 6.10 6.02 5.05
N VAL A 30 4.81 6.05 4.71
CA VAL A 30 4.26 6.94 3.68
C VAL A 30 3.28 7.92 4.30
N PHE A 31 3.48 9.20 4.00
CA PHE A 31 2.51 10.25 4.32
C PHE A 31 1.37 10.27 3.30
N PRO A 32 0.18 10.75 3.68
CA PRO A 32 -0.89 10.98 2.71
C PRO A 32 -0.43 11.85 1.55
N VAL A 33 -0.61 11.36 0.33
CA VAL A 33 -0.24 12.08 -0.89
C VAL A 33 -1.07 13.35 -1.03
N GLY A 34 -0.48 14.41 -1.57
CA GLY A 34 -1.12 15.73 -1.69
C GLY A 34 -0.72 16.69 -0.58
N SER A 35 0.10 16.24 0.36
CA SER A 35 0.73 17.09 1.35
C SER A 35 1.90 17.87 0.74
N PHE A 36 1.72 19.15 0.51
CA PHE A 36 2.80 20.06 0.12
C PHE A 36 3.61 20.55 1.32
N SER A 37 3.34 20.04 2.50
CA SER A 37 3.83 20.57 3.77
C SER A 37 4.99 19.79 4.38
N LEU A 38 5.68 18.96 3.60
CA LEU A 38 6.95 18.36 4.00
C LEU A 38 8.08 19.43 4.00
N GLY A 39 7.87 20.51 4.77
CA GLY A 39 8.85 21.58 4.90
C GLY A 39 9.20 22.33 3.60
N GLY A 40 8.39 22.21 2.54
CA GLY A 40 8.70 22.76 1.22
C GLY A 40 9.75 21.97 0.43
N ASP A 41 10.23 20.86 0.98
CA ASP A 41 11.22 20.02 0.31
C ASP A 41 10.56 19.15 -0.78
N ARG A 42 10.75 19.57 -2.02
CA ARG A 42 10.22 18.88 -3.21
C ARG A 42 10.79 17.47 -3.38
N ILE A 43 12.02 17.24 -2.91
CA ILE A 43 12.68 15.93 -2.99
C ILE A 43 11.98 14.94 -2.07
N LEU A 44 11.69 15.32 -0.83
CA LEU A 44 10.96 14.49 0.11
C LEU A 44 9.54 14.16 -0.38
N VAL A 45 8.84 15.13 -0.98
CA VAL A 45 7.53 14.90 -1.60
C VAL A 45 7.63 13.87 -2.73
N PHE A 46 8.64 14.00 -3.59
CA PHE A 46 8.85 13.05 -4.69
C PHE A 46 9.18 11.65 -4.18
N ILE A 47 10.07 11.52 -3.19
CA ILE A 47 10.43 10.23 -2.59
C ILE A 47 9.20 9.58 -1.96
N ASN A 48 8.41 10.34 -1.22
CA ASN A 48 7.17 9.84 -0.62
C ASN A 48 6.20 9.31 -1.68
N PHE A 49 6.01 10.05 -2.77
CA PHE A 49 5.14 9.65 -3.87
C PHE A 49 5.66 8.38 -4.58
N ALA A 50 6.96 8.33 -4.89
CA ALA A 50 7.58 7.17 -5.52
C ALA A 50 7.48 5.91 -4.63
N THR A 51 7.68 6.08 -3.32
CA THR A 51 7.51 5.00 -2.33
C THR A 51 6.08 4.50 -2.30
N ALA A 52 5.10 5.39 -2.27
CA ALA A 52 3.69 5.03 -2.28
C ALA A 52 3.29 4.25 -3.56
N ILE A 53 3.82 4.64 -4.73
CA ILE A 53 3.61 3.90 -5.98
C ILE A 53 4.23 2.49 -5.88
N GLY A 54 5.46 2.38 -5.37
CA GLY A 54 6.15 1.10 -5.19
C GLY A 54 5.36 0.16 -4.27
N ILE A 55 4.87 0.67 -3.14
CA ILE A 55 4.03 -0.08 -2.20
C ILE A 55 2.74 -0.53 -2.88
N SER A 56 2.08 0.35 -3.62
CA SER A 56 0.84 0.03 -4.35
C SER A 56 1.06 -1.09 -5.39
N LYS A 57 2.21 -1.09 -6.05
CA LYS A 57 2.60 -2.14 -6.99
C LYS A 57 2.81 -3.47 -6.28
N CYS A 58 3.61 -3.49 -5.21
CA CYS A 58 3.86 -4.70 -4.41
C CYS A 58 2.56 -5.28 -3.85
N LEU A 59 1.68 -4.42 -3.33
CA LEU A 59 0.38 -4.83 -2.83
C LEU A 59 -0.46 -5.50 -3.91
N GLY A 60 -0.59 -4.88 -5.09
CA GLY A 60 -1.34 -5.45 -6.19
C GLY A 60 -0.80 -6.81 -6.67
N GLU A 61 0.52 -6.97 -6.73
CA GLU A 61 1.15 -8.24 -7.11
C GLU A 61 0.94 -9.34 -6.05
N ILE A 62 1.08 -9.00 -4.76
CA ILE A 62 0.84 -9.94 -3.65
C ILE A 62 -0.61 -10.39 -3.64
N GLU A 63 -1.55 -9.47 -3.79
CA GLU A 63 -2.98 -9.78 -3.81
C GLU A 63 -3.38 -10.64 -5.01
N ALA A 64 -2.84 -10.37 -6.19
CA ALA A 64 -3.10 -11.20 -7.37
C ALA A 64 -2.56 -12.63 -7.18
N PHE A 65 -1.43 -12.77 -6.48
CA PHE A 65 -0.85 -14.08 -6.17
C PHE A 65 -1.66 -14.86 -5.14
N ILE A 66 -2.14 -14.18 -4.07
CA ILE A 66 -2.85 -14.85 -2.96
C ILE A 66 -4.31 -15.10 -3.32
N PHE A 67 -4.95 -14.11 -3.95
CA PHE A 67 -6.38 -14.08 -4.22
C PHE A 67 -6.71 -14.06 -5.73
N PRO A 68 -6.27 -15.03 -6.53
CA PRO A 68 -6.43 -15.01 -7.99
C PRO A 68 -7.89 -15.03 -8.45
N LYS A 69 -8.79 -15.57 -7.63
CA LYS A 69 -10.21 -15.73 -7.96
C LYS A 69 -11.14 -14.71 -7.29
N VAL A 70 -10.58 -13.77 -6.53
CA VAL A 70 -11.39 -12.78 -5.80
C VAL A 70 -11.83 -11.66 -6.75
N THR A 71 -13.01 -11.11 -6.49
CA THR A 71 -13.56 -10.00 -7.28
C THR A 71 -12.86 -8.69 -6.92
N TRP A 72 -12.89 -7.75 -7.84
CA TRP A 72 -12.27 -6.43 -7.67
C TRP A 72 -12.80 -5.67 -6.44
N LEU A 73 -14.07 -5.87 -6.09
CA LEU A 73 -14.68 -5.20 -4.93
C LEU A 73 -14.02 -5.62 -3.62
N TRP A 74 -13.77 -6.92 -3.42
CA TRP A 74 -13.11 -7.41 -2.21
C TRP A 74 -11.66 -6.97 -2.13
N ILE A 75 -10.96 -6.92 -3.26
CA ILE A 75 -9.59 -6.38 -3.31
C ILE A 75 -9.59 -4.89 -2.97
N PHE A 76 -10.56 -4.13 -3.47
CA PHE A 76 -10.71 -2.72 -3.12
C PHE A 76 -10.93 -2.52 -1.62
N ILE A 77 -11.84 -3.29 -1.00
CA ILE A 77 -12.10 -3.24 0.44
C ILE A 77 -10.84 -3.61 1.24
N LEU A 78 -10.12 -4.65 0.83
CA LEU A 78 -8.87 -5.06 1.46
C LEU A 78 -7.81 -3.96 1.39
N ASN A 79 -7.61 -3.37 0.24
CA ASN A 79 -6.67 -2.27 0.03
C ASN A 79 -7.01 -1.04 0.86
N PHE A 80 -8.30 -0.71 0.92
CA PHE A 80 -8.79 0.38 1.75
C PHE A 80 -8.48 0.13 3.22
N GLY A 81 -8.77 -1.07 3.73
CA GLY A 81 -8.48 -1.47 5.09
C GLY A 81 -6.98 -1.45 5.43
N ILE A 82 -6.13 -1.98 4.58
CA ILE A 82 -4.67 -1.99 4.75
C ILE A 82 -4.13 -0.56 4.83
N THR A 83 -4.58 0.33 3.97
CA THR A 83 -4.11 1.73 3.97
C THR A 83 -4.58 2.47 5.21
N ILE A 84 -5.82 2.27 5.65
CA ILE A 84 -6.31 2.85 6.91
C ILE A 84 -5.48 2.36 8.08
N LEU A 85 -5.19 1.06 8.17
CA LEU A 85 -4.35 0.49 9.23
C LEU A 85 -2.94 1.10 9.22
N GLY A 86 -2.34 1.26 8.05
CA GLY A 86 -1.04 1.92 7.90
C GLY A 86 -1.07 3.37 8.37
N MET A 87 -2.10 4.13 7.99
CA MET A 87 -2.27 5.52 8.43
C MET A 87 -2.48 5.64 9.94
N ILE A 88 -3.29 4.77 10.53
CA ILE A 88 -3.54 4.74 11.99
C ILE A 88 -2.23 4.43 12.71
N ALA A 89 -1.50 3.39 12.28
CA ALA A 89 -0.21 3.04 12.85
C ALA A 89 0.78 4.21 12.76
N ARG A 90 0.86 4.86 11.60
CA ARG A 90 1.70 6.06 11.41
C ARG A 90 1.33 7.18 12.34
N TYR A 91 0.05 7.48 12.48
CA TYR A 91 -0.43 8.53 13.37
C TYR A 91 0.00 8.31 14.81
N PHE A 92 -0.07 7.08 15.31
CA PHE A 92 0.36 6.75 16.67
C PHE A 92 1.87 6.74 16.85
N LEU A 93 2.63 6.29 15.84
CA LEU A 93 4.10 6.30 15.88
C LEU A 93 4.69 7.70 15.94
N GLU A 94 4.05 8.65 15.27
CA GLU A 94 4.48 10.06 15.21
C GLU A 94 3.50 11.00 15.93
N TYR A 95 2.86 10.51 16.98
CA TYR A 95 1.93 11.33 17.74
C TYR A 95 2.61 12.58 18.30
N GLY A 96 2.02 13.75 18.02
CA GLY A 96 2.57 15.05 18.43
C GLY A 96 3.62 15.63 17.50
N GLU A 97 4.11 14.89 16.50
CA GLU A 97 5.03 15.44 15.51
C GLU A 97 4.33 16.41 14.54
N VAL A 98 5.09 17.44 14.13
CA VAL A 98 4.58 18.48 13.22
C VAL A 98 4.14 17.88 11.88
N SER A 99 4.83 16.84 11.42
CA SER A 99 4.48 16.12 10.20
C SER A 99 3.05 15.57 10.20
N ASN A 100 2.59 15.04 11.33
CA ASN A 100 1.22 14.54 11.46
C ASN A 100 0.19 15.67 11.36
N THR A 101 0.45 16.82 11.98
CA THR A 101 -0.46 17.97 11.98
C THR A 101 -0.73 18.46 10.56
N TYR A 102 0.29 18.50 9.71
CA TYR A 102 0.17 18.98 8.33
C TYR A 102 -0.28 17.92 7.34
N ASN A 103 0.10 16.67 7.55
CA ASN A 103 -0.11 15.60 6.58
C ASN A 103 -1.42 14.84 6.78
N PHE A 104 -1.88 14.67 8.01
CA PHE A 104 -3.12 13.94 8.34
C PHE A 104 -4.35 14.87 8.37
N ASN A 105 -4.51 15.72 7.36
CA ASN A 105 -5.75 16.44 7.15
C ASN A 105 -6.69 15.65 6.21
N LEU A 106 -7.99 15.90 6.32
CA LEU A 106 -9.01 15.19 5.56
C LEU A 106 -8.77 15.23 4.04
N LYS A 107 -8.36 16.38 3.50
CA LYS A 107 -8.07 16.55 2.08
C LYS A 107 -6.95 15.61 1.62
N ASN A 108 -5.84 15.59 2.34
CA ASN A 108 -4.70 14.76 1.99
C ASN A 108 -5.02 13.26 2.10
N ILE A 109 -5.77 12.87 3.14
CA ILE A 109 -6.22 11.49 3.32
C ILE A 109 -7.09 11.06 2.13
N VAL A 110 -8.08 11.85 1.76
CA VAL A 110 -8.98 11.53 0.62
C VAL A 110 -8.19 11.45 -0.68
N VAL A 111 -7.31 12.42 -0.97
CA VAL A 111 -6.47 12.41 -2.18
C VAL A 111 -5.58 11.17 -2.21
N HIS A 112 -4.93 10.85 -1.10
CA HIS A 112 -4.09 9.66 -0.98
C HIS A 112 -4.89 8.38 -1.24
N MET A 113 -6.06 8.24 -0.60
CA MET A 113 -6.92 7.06 -0.78
C MET A 113 -7.36 6.89 -2.24
N VAL A 114 -7.79 7.97 -2.90
CA VAL A 114 -8.24 7.91 -4.29
C VAL A 114 -7.09 7.53 -5.22
N ILE A 115 -5.96 8.20 -5.12
CA ILE A 115 -4.82 7.98 -6.03
C ILE A 115 -4.19 6.61 -5.76
N MET A 116 -3.83 6.32 -4.52
CA MET A 116 -3.08 5.10 -4.20
C MET A 116 -3.95 3.84 -4.35
N LYS A 117 -5.21 3.92 -4.00
CA LYS A 117 -6.12 2.77 -4.20
C LYS A 117 -6.42 2.55 -5.68
N GLY A 118 -6.58 3.61 -6.45
CA GLY A 118 -6.70 3.51 -7.90
C GLY A 118 -5.48 2.83 -8.53
N LEU A 119 -4.27 3.22 -8.13
CA LEU A 119 -3.03 2.59 -8.58
C LEU A 119 -2.91 1.13 -8.14
N SER A 120 -3.21 0.82 -6.88
CA SER A 120 -3.18 -0.56 -6.37
C SER A 120 -4.12 -1.46 -7.17
N MET A 121 -5.32 -0.98 -7.49
CA MET A 121 -6.27 -1.72 -8.30
C MET A 121 -5.77 -1.96 -9.72
N LEU A 122 -5.16 -0.95 -10.34
CA LEU A 122 -4.58 -1.09 -11.67
C LEU A 122 -3.44 -2.13 -11.68
N PHE A 123 -2.54 -2.08 -10.71
CA PHE A 123 -1.47 -3.05 -10.59
C PHE A 123 -1.98 -4.46 -10.32
N TRP A 124 -2.99 -4.62 -9.47
CA TRP A 124 -3.65 -5.90 -9.26
C TRP A 124 -4.25 -6.46 -10.56
N MET A 125 -4.98 -5.63 -11.31
CA MET A 125 -5.57 -6.05 -12.59
C MET A 125 -4.51 -6.47 -13.61
N GLN A 126 -3.39 -5.74 -13.67
CA GLN A 126 -2.26 -6.09 -14.54
C GLN A 126 -1.59 -7.40 -14.11
N ALA A 127 -1.37 -7.58 -12.80
CA ALA A 127 -0.76 -8.80 -12.25
C ALA A 127 -1.67 -10.01 -12.45
N LYS A 128 -2.98 -9.85 -12.25
CA LYS A 128 -3.96 -10.92 -12.48
C LYS A 128 -3.94 -11.43 -13.92
N ARG A 129 -3.89 -10.53 -14.92
CA ARG A 129 -3.79 -10.91 -16.34
C ARG A 129 -2.53 -11.71 -16.69
N LYS A 130 -1.46 -11.56 -15.92
CA LYS A 130 -0.21 -12.33 -16.13
C LYS A 130 -0.27 -13.74 -15.54
N VAL A 131 -1.19 -13.98 -14.62
CA VAL A 131 -1.36 -15.26 -13.93
C VAL A 131 -2.44 -16.12 -14.61
N GLU A 132 -3.37 -15.50 -15.30
CA GLU A 132 -4.36 -16.15 -16.19
C GLU A 132 -3.72 -16.54 -17.52
#